data_0bc66a7fa152367a3f1133764413d95e
#
_entry.id   0bc66a7fa152367a3f1133764413d95e
#
_cell.length_a   1.000
_cell.length_b   1.000
_cell.length_c   1.000
_cell.angle_alpha   90.00
_cell.angle_beta   90.00
_cell.angle_gamma   90.00
#
_symmetry.space_group_name_H-M   'P 1'
#
loop_
_entity.id
_entity.type
_entity.pdbx_description
1 polymer ?
#
loop_
_entity_poly.entity_id
_entity_poly.type
_entity_poly.pdbx_seq_one_letter_code
_entity_poly.pdbx_strand_id
1 'polypeptide(L)'
;MRRLVPIAILVALLDQLTKLLVMRWLDPDLPVTVIDGFFWLVNWGNTGAAWGLFQNSNLILAGISVVTLVVICIFHRSFQIHLLGNQIALGLITGGIIGNVVDRFRYGHVVDFLDFAIRGHHWPAFNVADSAICVGVGIYLLVTWRDDHRPPQDAASVV
;
A
#
# COMPACT_ATOMS: atom_id res chain seq x y z
N MET A 1 17.71 -3.00 7.30
CA MET A 1 16.61 -2.48 8.16
C MET A 1 16.64 -0.97 8.43
N ARG A 2 17.76 -0.29 8.16
CA ARG A 2 17.89 1.16 8.52
C ARG A 2 16.81 2.06 7.87
N ARG A 3 16.35 1.74 6.65
CA ARG A 3 15.35 2.53 5.92
C ARG A 3 13.94 1.95 6.00
N LEU A 4 13.79 0.63 6.14
CA LEU A 4 12.50 -0.04 6.16
C LEU A 4 11.58 0.53 7.27
N VAL A 5 12.04 0.50 8.52
CA VAL A 5 11.22 0.90 9.67
C VAL A 5 10.78 2.38 9.61
N PRO A 6 11.70 3.37 9.36
CA PRO A 6 11.27 4.77 9.24
C PRO A 6 10.26 4.99 8.09
N ILE A 7 10.44 4.31 6.95
CA ILE A 7 9.50 4.42 5.82
C ILE A 7 8.14 3.82 6.18
N ALA A 8 8.12 2.65 6.82
CA ALA A 8 6.86 2.03 7.25
C ALA A 8 6.08 2.93 8.22
N ILE A 9 6.76 3.53 9.20
CA ILE A 9 6.14 4.47 10.14
C ILE A 9 5.61 5.70 9.41
N LEU A 10 6.41 6.29 8.51
CA LEU A 10 6.01 7.47 7.76
C LEU A 10 4.77 7.21 6.91
N VAL A 11 4.75 6.08 6.17
CA VAL A 11 3.62 5.70 5.31
C VAL A 11 2.36 5.48 6.16
N ALA A 12 2.45 4.72 7.25
CA ALA A 12 1.31 4.46 8.12
C ALA A 12 0.77 5.76 8.74
N LEU A 13 1.63 6.68 9.15
CA LEU A 13 1.22 7.98 9.69
C LEU A 13 0.56 8.86 8.62
N LEU A 14 1.13 8.94 7.41
CA LEU A 14 0.56 9.70 6.31
C LEU A 14 -0.80 9.13 5.89
N ASP A 15 -0.92 7.81 5.79
CA ASP A 15 -2.19 7.16 5.49
C ASP A 15 -3.26 7.48 6.54
N GLN A 16 -2.95 7.29 7.81
CA GLN A 16 -3.90 7.56 8.89
C GLN A 16 -4.25 9.06 8.98
N LEU A 17 -3.29 9.96 8.77
CA LEU A 17 -3.55 11.40 8.77
C LEU A 17 -4.51 11.77 7.62
N THR A 18 -4.25 11.32 6.40
CA THR A 18 -5.11 11.60 5.23
C THR A 18 -6.51 11.06 5.43
N LYS A 19 -6.68 9.84 5.95
CA LYS A 19 -7.98 9.25 6.28
C LYS A 19 -8.73 10.02 7.35
N LEU A 20 -8.04 10.47 8.41
CA LEU A 20 -8.65 11.32 9.44
C LEU A 20 -9.14 12.66 8.87
N LEU A 21 -8.35 13.29 7.98
CA LEU A 21 -8.76 14.53 7.31
C LEU A 21 -9.98 14.30 6.42
N VAL A 22 -9.98 13.20 5.65
CA VAL A 22 -11.12 12.82 4.81
C VAL A 22 -12.39 12.62 5.63
N MET A 23 -12.33 11.78 6.67
CA MET A 23 -13.49 11.53 7.54
C MET A 23 -14.01 12.79 8.26
N ARG A 24 -13.14 13.78 8.50
CA ARG A 24 -13.54 15.03 9.16
C ARG A 24 -14.15 16.07 8.21
N TRP A 25 -13.69 16.10 6.97
CA TRP A 25 -14.00 17.21 6.07
C TRP A 25 -14.84 16.83 4.86
N LEU A 26 -14.93 15.54 4.52
CA LEU A 26 -15.71 15.06 3.38
C LEU A 26 -16.99 14.36 3.86
N ASP A 27 -18.11 14.77 3.27
CA ASP A 27 -19.39 14.10 3.45
C ASP A 27 -19.37 12.75 2.71
N PRO A 28 -19.76 11.63 3.33
CA PRO A 28 -19.82 10.33 2.68
C PRO A 28 -20.74 10.28 1.46
N ASP A 29 -21.78 11.11 1.45
CA ASP A 29 -22.81 11.14 0.40
C ASP A 29 -22.50 12.14 -0.73
N LEU A 30 -21.50 13.02 -0.54
CA LEU A 30 -21.21 14.11 -1.47
C LEU A 30 -19.73 14.06 -1.96
N PRO A 31 -19.45 13.38 -3.09
CA PRO A 31 -18.13 13.42 -3.71
C PRO A 31 -17.68 14.85 -4.06
N VAL A 32 -16.44 15.18 -3.77
CA VAL A 32 -15.83 16.46 -4.15
C VAL A 32 -15.09 16.28 -5.47
N THR A 33 -15.56 16.94 -6.50
CA THR A 33 -14.89 16.93 -7.82
C THR A 33 -13.60 17.74 -7.77
N VAL A 34 -12.47 17.08 -8.04
CA VAL A 34 -11.15 17.72 -8.16
C VAL A 34 -10.83 18.00 -9.64
N ILE A 35 -11.05 17.00 -10.51
CA ILE A 35 -10.90 17.12 -11.97
C ILE A 35 -12.16 16.52 -12.59
N ASP A 36 -12.95 17.36 -13.26
CA ASP A 36 -14.20 16.93 -13.86
C ASP A 36 -14.02 15.78 -14.84
N GLY A 37 -14.88 14.76 -14.70
CA GLY A 37 -14.83 13.55 -15.51
C GLY A 37 -13.65 12.60 -15.25
N PHE A 38 -12.74 12.92 -14.30
CA PHE A 38 -11.53 12.13 -14.10
C PHE A 38 -11.18 11.81 -12.64
N PHE A 39 -11.29 12.79 -11.68
CA PHE A 39 -10.83 12.58 -10.31
C PHE A 39 -11.74 13.24 -9.28
N TRP A 40 -12.14 12.45 -8.28
CA TRP A 40 -12.94 12.87 -7.14
C TRP A 40 -12.27 12.47 -5.82
N LEU A 41 -12.55 13.27 -4.79
CA LEU A 41 -12.34 12.87 -3.41
C LEU A 41 -13.66 12.38 -2.85
N VAL A 42 -13.64 11.20 -2.27
CA VAL A 42 -14.80 10.53 -1.65
C VAL A 42 -14.48 10.14 -0.21
N ASN A 43 -15.50 9.72 0.55
CA ASN A 43 -15.32 9.18 1.89
C ASN A 43 -16.10 7.86 1.99
N TRP A 44 -15.53 6.78 1.45
CA TRP A 44 -16.21 5.50 1.37
C TRP A 44 -15.58 4.45 2.28
N GLY A 45 -16.45 3.67 2.94
CA GLY A 45 -16.04 2.52 3.75
C GLY A 45 -15.97 1.24 2.93
N ASN A 46 -14.78 0.64 2.81
CA ASN A 46 -14.54 -0.60 2.08
C ASN A 46 -14.41 -1.78 3.04
N THR A 47 -15.41 -2.67 3.08
CA THR A 47 -15.40 -3.89 3.91
C THR A 47 -14.75 -5.09 3.24
N GLY A 48 -14.36 -4.94 1.96
CA GLY A 48 -13.75 -5.98 1.14
C GLY A 48 -12.30 -5.68 0.74
N ALA A 49 -11.91 -6.30 -0.37
CA ALA A 49 -10.71 -5.99 -1.14
C ALA A 49 -11.09 -5.27 -2.44
N ALA A 50 -10.09 -4.95 -3.28
CA ALA A 50 -10.33 -4.34 -4.58
C ALA A 50 -11.35 -5.15 -5.42
N TRP A 51 -12.11 -4.46 -6.26
CA TRP A 51 -13.13 -5.04 -7.15
C TRP A 51 -14.29 -5.74 -6.42
N GLY A 52 -14.54 -5.40 -5.15
CA GLY A 52 -15.63 -6.01 -4.38
C GLY A 52 -15.37 -7.45 -3.96
N LEU A 53 -14.12 -7.94 -4.09
CA LEU A 53 -13.75 -9.27 -3.59
C LEU A 53 -13.81 -9.30 -2.07
N PHE A 54 -14.30 -10.40 -1.51
CA PHE A 54 -14.40 -10.62 -0.05
C PHE A 54 -15.20 -9.53 0.68
N GLN A 55 -16.26 -8.98 0.05
CA GLN A 55 -17.16 -8.05 0.75
C GLN A 55 -17.68 -8.68 2.05
N ASN A 56 -17.80 -7.83 3.08
CA ASN A 56 -18.18 -8.24 4.45
C ASN A 56 -17.22 -9.22 5.14
N SER A 57 -16.03 -9.44 4.59
CA SER A 57 -15.01 -10.33 5.17
C SER A 57 -13.89 -9.57 5.90
N ASN A 58 -14.22 -8.44 6.53
CA ASN A 58 -13.25 -7.53 7.16
C ASN A 58 -12.27 -8.25 8.10
N LEU A 59 -12.75 -9.17 8.94
CA LEU A 59 -11.90 -9.94 9.88
C LEU A 59 -10.95 -10.90 9.16
N ILE A 60 -11.40 -11.51 8.06
CA ILE A 60 -10.55 -12.41 7.25
C ILE A 60 -9.43 -11.59 6.62
N LEU A 61 -9.76 -10.43 6.03
CA LEU A 61 -8.79 -9.54 5.42
C LEU A 61 -7.82 -8.96 6.46
N ALA A 62 -8.30 -8.60 7.65
CA ALA A 62 -7.44 -8.19 8.76
C ALA A 62 -6.49 -9.31 9.16
N GLY A 63 -6.99 -10.56 9.29
CA GLY A 63 -6.18 -11.73 9.60
C GLY A 63 -5.09 -11.99 8.56
N ILE A 64 -5.43 -11.97 7.27
CA ILE A 64 -4.47 -12.10 6.17
C ILE A 64 -3.39 -11.01 6.25
N SER A 65 -3.79 -9.78 6.50
CA SER A 65 -2.87 -8.64 6.63
C SER A 65 -1.90 -8.82 7.80
N VAL A 66 -2.39 -9.26 8.97
CA VAL A 66 -1.55 -9.56 10.14
C VAL A 66 -0.58 -10.71 9.86
N VAL A 67 -1.05 -11.80 9.24
CA VAL A 67 -0.19 -12.91 8.83
C VAL A 67 0.90 -12.43 7.87
N THR A 68 0.55 -11.59 6.90
CA THR A 68 1.54 -11.01 5.97
C THR A 68 2.61 -10.19 6.70
N LEU A 69 2.22 -9.36 7.68
CA LEU A 69 3.18 -8.62 8.51
C LEU A 69 4.12 -9.55 9.30
N VAL A 70 3.57 -10.63 9.87
CA VAL A 70 4.36 -11.64 10.60
C VAL A 70 5.33 -12.33 9.66
N VAL A 71 4.90 -12.74 8.46
CA VAL A 71 5.76 -13.33 7.42
C VAL A 71 6.89 -12.37 7.03
N ILE A 72 6.58 -11.12 6.75
CA ILE A 72 7.61 -10.09 6.45
C ILE A 72 8.59 -9.96 7.62
N CYS A 73 8.10 -9.93 8.85
CA CYS A 73 8.94 -9.80 10.05
C CYS A 73 9.89 -11.00 10.23
N ILE A 74 9.37 -12.23 10.08
CA ILE A 74 10.17 -13.46 10.27
C ILE A 74 11.17 -13.63 9.12
N PHE A 75 10.71 -13.47 7.90
CA PHE A 75 11.47 -13.77 6.68
C PHE A 75 12.14 -12.53 6.07
N HIS A 76 12.25 -11.41 6.81
CA HIS A 76 12.80 -10.16 6.26
C HIS A 76 14.20 -10.34 5.62
N ARG A 77 15.01 -11.24 6.13
CA ARG A 77 16.36 -11.53 5.58
C ARG A 77 16.30 -12.18 4.20
N SER A 78 15.28 -12.98 3.92
CA SER A 78 15.07 -13.64 2.63
C SER A 78 14.64 -12.66 1.53
N PHE A 79 14.16 -11.46 1.90
CA PHE A 79 13.77 -10.42 0.95
C PHE A 79 14.94 -9.52 0.50
N GLN A 80 16.18 -10.01 0.55
CA GLN A 80 17.38 -9.28 0.09
C GLN A 80 17.44 -7.83 0.63
N ILE A 81 17.21 -7.68 1.94
CA ILE A 81 17.16 -6.35 2.61
C ILE A 81 18.53 -5.64 2.65
N HIS A 82 19.60 -6.26 2.14
CA HIS A 82 20.88 -5.58 1.91
C HIS A 82 20.77 -4.56 0.78
N LEU A 83 19.85 -4.76 -0.17
CA LEU A 83 19.56 -3.81 -1.24
C LEU A 83 18.69 -2.66 -0.74
N LEU A 84 19.15 -1.42 -0.98
CA LEU A 84 18.41 -0.23 -0.54
C LEU A 84 16.99 -0.17 -1.12
N GLY A 85 16.84 -0.53 -2.40
CA GLY A 85 15.54 -0.58 -3.06
C GLY A 85 14.55 -1.52 -2.37
N ASN A 86 15.02 -2.71 -1.92
CA ASN A 86 14.17 -3.66 -1.20
C ASN A 86 13.82 -3.18 0.20
N GLN A 87 14.71 -2.42 0.88
CA GLN A 87 14.34 -1.77 2.15
C GLN A 87 13.23 -0.73 1.96
N ILE A 88 13.29 0.06 0.88
CA ILE A 88 12.26 1.05 0.54
C ILE A 88 10.95 0.33 0.20
N ALA A 89 11.01 -0.66 -0.68
CA ALA A 89 9.86 -1.45 -1.09
C ALA A 89 9.12 -2.09 0.09
N LEU A 90 9.85 -2.81 0.94
CA LEU A 90 9.26 -3.45 2.12
C LEU A 90 8.76 -2.42 3.15
N GLY A 91 9.41 -1.26 3.26
CA GLY A 91 8.93 -0.16 4.08
C GLY A 91 7.57 0.36 3.61
N LEU A 92 7.40 0.59 2.31
CA LEU A 92 6.15 1.00 1.68
C LEU A 92 5.06 -0.05 1.89
N ILE A 93 5.34 -1.33 1.59
CA ILE A 93 4.40 -2.44 1.76
C ILE A 93 3.97 -2.57 3.22
N THR A 94 4.93 -2.63 4.14
CA THR A 94 4.64 -2.81 5.57
C THR A 94 3.83 -1.64 6.12
N GLY A 95 4.19 -0.39 5.78
CA GLY A 95 3.47 0.80 6.21
C GLY A 95 2.04 0.85 5.69
N GLY A 96 1.84 0.51 4.42
CA GLY A 96 0.50 0.43 3.82
C GLY A 96 -0.36 -0.67 4.46
N ILE A 97 0.20 -1.87 4.67
CA ILE A 97 -0.54 -2.95 5.36
C ILE A 97 -0.95 -2.50 6.77
N ILE A 98 -0.05 -1.86 7.53
CA ILE A 98 -0.36 -1.35 8.87
C ILE A 98 -1.49 -0.32 8.80
N GLY A 99 -1.46 0.64 7.87
CA GLY A 99 -2.51 1.64 7.69
C GLY A 99 -3.89 0.99 7.53
N ASN A 100 -4.02 0.07 6.59
CA ASN A 100 -5.28 -0.63 6.33
C ASN A 100 -5.70 -1.59 7.45
N VAL A 101 -4.75 -2.17 8.19
CA VAL A 101 -5.05 -3.00 9.38
C VAL A 101 -5.63 -2.15 10.51
N VAL A 102 -5.05 -0.98 10.76
CA VAL A 102 -5.56 -0.04 11.78
C VAL A 102 -7.02 0.31 11.52
N ASP A 103 -7.36 0.64 10.27
CA ASP A 103 -8.75 0.96 9.89
C ASP A 103 -9.70 -0.20 10.16
N ARG A 104 -9.33 -1.42 9.74
CA ARG A 104 -10.15 -2.62 9.91
C ARG A 104 -10.46 -2.93 11.37
N PHE A 105 -9.49 -2.67 12.27
CA PHE A 105 -9.73 -2.86 13.71
C PHE A 105 -10.50 -1.71 14.36
N ARG A 106 -10.34 -0.46 13.87
CA ARG A 106 -11.01 0.72 14.47
C ARG A 106 -12.41 0.93 13.96
N TYR A 107 -12.61 0.74 12.65
CA TYR A 107 -13.85 1.14 11.97
C TYR A 107 -14.63 -0.05 11.40
N GLY A 108 -14.03 -1.24 11.33
CA GLY A 108 -14.63 -2.41 10.68
C GLY A 108 -14.57 -2.37 9.16
N HIS A 109 -13.93 -1.37 8.57
CA HIS A 109 -13.73 -1.18 7.15
C HIS A 109 -12.47 -0.35 6.89
N VAL A 110 -12.00 -0.30 5.66
CA VAL A 110 -10.94 0.62 5.22
C VAL A 110 -11.57 1.90 4.67
N VAL A 111 -10.98 3.05 4.96
CA VAL A 111 -11.42 4.34 4.40
C VAL A 111 -10.73 4.55 3.05
N ASP A 112 -11.51 4.56 1.96
CA ASP A 112 -11.06 4.83 0.61
C ASP A 112 -11.53 6.22 0.17
N PHE A 113 -10.63 7.01 -0.46
CA PHE A 113 -10.93 8.40 -0.75
C PHE A 113 -10.42 8.93 -2.11
N LEU A 114 -9.62 8.16 -2.83
CA LEU A 114 -9.16 8.50 -4.17
C LEU A 114 -10.01 7.74 -5.19
N ASP A 115 -10.89 8.45 -5.89
CA ASP A 115 -11.76 7.89 -6.91
C ASP A 115 -11.38 8.44 -8.29
N PHE A 116 -10.96 7.57 -9.19
CA PHE A 116 -10.58 7.91 -10.55
C PHE A 116 -11.49 7.25 -11.56
N ALA A 117 -11.85 7.97 -12.62
CA ALA A 117 -12.58 7.42 -13.75
C ALA A 117 -11.90 7.73 -15.07
N ILE A 118 -11.99 6.79 -16.01
CA ILE A 118 -11.55 6.95 -17.38
C ILE A 118 -12.72 6.62 -18.29
N ARG A 119 -13.16 7.58 -19.12
CA ARG A 119 -14.30 7.41 -20.04
C ARG A 119 -15.58 6.92 -19.33
N GLY A 120 -15.84 7.44 -18.12
CA GLY A 120 -17.03 7.08 -17.33
C GLY A 120 -16.94 5.75 -16.57
N HIS A 121 -15.82 5.03 -16.64
CA HIS A 121 -15.59 3.81 -15.86
C HIS A 121 -14.72 4.13 -14.67
N HIS A 122 -15.28 4.00 -13.46
CA HIS A 122 -14.55 4.22 -12.22
C HIS A 122 -13.62 3.05 -11.90
N TRP A 123 -12.39 3.38 -11.53
CA TRP A 123 -11.49 2.46 -10.86
C TRP A 123 -11.96 2.30 -9.41
N PRO A 124 -11.84 1.12 -8.78
CA PRO A 124 -12.15 1.00 -7.36
C PRO A 124 -11.44 2.09 -6.55
N ALA A 125 -12.20 2.82 -5.73
CA ALA A 125 -11.60 3.83 -4.87
C ALA A 125 -10.53 3.20 -3.97
N PHE A 126 -9.50 3.97 -3.63
CA PHE A 126 -8.35 3.52 -2.87
C PHE A 126 -7.79 4.65 -1.99
N ASN A 127 -6.69 4.39 -1.28
CA ASN A 127 -6.08 5.30 -0.33
C ASN A 127 -4.55 5.34 -0.44
N VAL A 128 -3.89 6.06 0.47
CA VAL A 128 -2.42 6.16 0.52
C VAL A 128 -1.76 4.81 0.81
N ALA A 129 -2.35 3.99 1.70
CA ALA A 129 -1.84 2.67 2.03
C ALA A 129 -1.79 1.75 0.80
N ASP A 130 -2.88 1.72 0.00
CA ASP A 130 -2.96 0.90 -1.21
C ASP A 130 -1.95 1.36 -2.26
N SER A 131 -1.81 2.68 -2.44
CA SER A 131 -0.79 3.28 -3.30
C SER A 131 0.62 2.84 -2.89
N ALA A 132 0.91 2.89 -1.59
CA ALA A 132 2.21 2.50 -1.05
C ALA A 132 2.49 1.01 -1.25
N ILE A 133 1.48 0.14 -1.03
CA ILE A 133 1.60 -1.30 -1.29
C ILE A 133 1.91 -1.55 -2.77
N CYS A 134 1.12 -0.96 -3.69
CA CYS A 134 1.30 -1.17 -5.13
C CYS A 134 2.68 -0.69 -5.61
N VAL A 135 3.09 0.52 -5.21
CA VAL A 135 4.42 1.07 -5.55
C VAL A 135 5.53 0.23 -4.94
N GLY A 136 5.38 -0.18 -3.68
CA GLY A 136 6.34 -1.03 -2.99
C GLY A 136 6.53 -2.38 -3.68
N VAL A 137 5.45 -3.05 -4.09
CA VAL A 137 5.52 -4.30 -4.85
C VAL A 137 6.23 -4.08 -6.18
N GLY A 138 5.90 -3.01 -6.92
CA GLY A 138 6.56 -2.68 -8.18
C GLY A 138 8.07 -2.45 -8.03
N ILE A 139 8.48 -1.70 -6.99
CA ILE A 139 9.90 -1.46 -6.69
C ILE A 139 10.60 -2.78 -6.33
N TYR A 140 9.98 -3.62 -5.48
CA TYR A 140 10.56 -4.89 -5.07
C TYR A 140 10.83 -5.80 -6.28
N LEU A 141 9.83 -5.97 -7.13
CA LEU A 141 9.95 -6.81 -8.34
C LEU A 141 11.04 -6.28 -9.28
N LEU A 142 11.08 -4.95 -9.50
CA LEU A 142 12.08 -4.35 -10.38
C LEU A 142 13.51 -4.48 -9.84
N VAL A 143 13.72 -4.27 -8.54
CA VAL A 143 15.04 -4.37 -7.90
C VAL A 143 15.53 -5.80 -7.90
N THR A 144 14.68 -6.76 -7.53
CA THR A 144 15.02 -8.19 -7.51
C THR A 144 15.33 -8.67 -8.91
N TRP A 145 14.49 -8.33 -9.89
CA TRP A 145 14.73 -8.70 -11.29
C TRP A 145 16.08 -8.15 -11.82
N ARG A 146 16.42 -6.92 -11.50
CA ARG A 146 17.71 -6.32 -11.89
C ARG A 146 18.90 -6.95 -11.20
N ASP A 147 18.77 -7.36 -9.96
CA ASP A 147 19.84 -8.01 -9.21
C ASP A 147 20.14 -9.40 -9.77
N ASP A 148 19.10 -10.18 -10.07
CA ASP A 148 19.22 -11.51 -10.66
C ASP A 148 19.84 -11.51 -12.07
N HIS A 149 19.73 -10.39 -12.80
CA HIS A 149 20.26 -10.23 -14.17
C HIS A 149 21.57 -9.43 -14.22
N ARG A 150 22.22 -9.15 -13.10
CA ARG A 150 23.55 -8.52 -13.10
C ARG A 150 24.60 -9.50 -13.59
N PRO A 151 25.46 -9.09 -14.55
CA PRO A 151 26.60 -9.92 -14.94
C PRO A 151 27.53 -10.13 -13.74
N PRO A 152 28.18 -11.31 -13.63
CA PRO A 152 29.17 -11.58 -12.59
C PRO A 152 30.25 -10.50 -12.57
N GLN A 153 30.54 -9.93 -11.40
CA GLN A 153 31.53 -8.84 -11.25
C GLN A 153 32.97 -9.32 -11.52
N ASP A 154 33.22 -10.60 -11.62
CA ASP A 154 34.56 -11.17 -11.79
C ASP A 154 35.08 -11.17 -13.24
N ALA A 155 34.26 -10.73 -14.22
CA ALA A 155 34.68 -10.64 -15.62
C ALA A 155 35.58 -9.42 -15.93
N ALA A 156 35.72 -8.47 -15.02
CA ALA A 156 36.46 -7.21 -15.21
C ALA A 156 37.87 -7.21 -14.58
N SER A 157 38.29 -8.29 -13.92
CA SER A 157 39.61 -8.35 -13.24
C SER A 157 40.63 -9.31 -13.93
N VAL A 158 40.32 -9.78 -15.15
CA VAL A 158 41.25 -10.63 -15.93
C VAL A 158 41.55 -9.92 -17.26
N VAL A 159 42.21 -8.77 -17.18
CA VAL A 159 42.97 -8.17 -18.29
C VAL A 159 44.22 -7.49 -17.73
#